data_5ade257fc12b16e92723ac3e6f57da7c
#
_entry.id   5ade257fc12b16e92723ac3e6f57da7c
#
_cell.length_a   1.000
_cell.length_b   1.000
_cell.length_c   1.000
_cell.angle_alpha   90.00
_cell.angle_beta   90.00
_cell.angle_gamma   90.00
#
_symmetry.space_group_name_H-M   'P 1'
#
loop_
_entity.id
_entity.type
_entity.pdbx_description
1 polymer ?
#
loop_
_entity_poly.entity_id
_entity_poly.type
_entity_poly.pdbx_seq_one_letter_code
_entity_poly.pdbx_strand_id
1 'polypeptide(L)'
;FANLDCVLSIRSMVGEKRIATDNELPWVVGSGAKYDISPKTTLKADYYHVKGDSSLVSWANQGFTVDANKDIVALNQFDSITVGITQQFNSQWRGTLGYGYMKADDNKDYIKSLADPTKGNKDLWQAWTNLFYSPVKPLSFGLEYVYGERKAFVAAPNGSTTGVDNRFSAVAMYNF
;
A
#
# COMPACT_ATOMS: atom_id res chain seq x y z
N PHE A 1 -10.83 -28.36 -20.02
CA PHE A 1 -10.41 -27.76 -18.75
C PHE A 1 -9.50 -26.58 -19.10
N ALA A 2 -9.94 -25.36 -18.81
CA ALA A 2 -9.07 -24.19 -18.93
C ALA A 2 -7.93 -24.35 -17.90
N ASN A 3 -6.68 -24.27 -18.35
CA ASN A 3 -5.55 -24.16 -17.44
C ASN A 3 -5.73 -22.86 -16.65
N LEU A 4 -6.02 -22.98 -15.36
CA LEU A 4 -6.07 -21.86 -14.43
C LEU A 4 -4.64 -21.59 -13.98
N ASP A 5 -4.08 -20.50 -14.43
CA ASP A 5 -2.71 -20.13 -14.07
C ASP A 5 -2.67 -19.55 -12.67
N CYS A 6 -1.84 -20.15 -11.81
CA CYS A 6 -1.51 -19.62 -10.49
C CYS A 6 -0.03 -19.22 -10.50
N VAL A 7 0.23 -17.96 -10.21
CA VAL A 7 1.60 -17.44 -10.07
C VAL A 7 1.79 -16.99 -8.63
N LEU A 8 2.76 -17.62 -7.95
CA LEU A 8 3.23 -17.21 -6.64
C LEU A 8 4.56 -16.48 -6.80
N SER A 9 4.69 -15.31 -6.18
CA SER A 9 5.94 -14.57 -6.11
C SER A 9 6.35 -14.35 -4.66
N ILE A 10 7.65 -14.48 -4.40
CA ILE A 10 8.25 -14.13 -3.11
C ILE A 10 9.30 -13.06 -3.41
N ARG A 11 9.29 -11.99 -2.62
CA ARG A 11 10.24 -10.89 -2.73
C ARG A 11 10.83 -10.63 -1.37
N SER A 12 12.14 -10.44 -1.32
CA SER A 12 12.82 -9.99 -0.11
C SER A 12 13.84 -8.92 -0.49
N MET A 13 14.00 -7.96 0.39
CA MET A 13 15.02 -6.93 0.27
C MET A 13 15.61 -6.70 1.66
N VAL A 14 16.94 -6.67 1.71
CA VAL A 14 17.70 -6.32 2.90
C VAL A 14 18.67 -5.23 2.46
N GLY A 15 18.71 -4.14 3.20
CA GLY A 15 19.58 -3.02 2.90
C GLY A 15 20.22 -2.51 4.17
N GLU A 16 21.42 -1.96 4.06
CA GLU A 16 22.06 -1.24 5.15
C GLU A 16 21.72 0.25 5.02
N LYS A 17 21.16 0.84 6.07
CA LYS A 17 20.98 2.30 6.17
C LYS A 17 22.09 2.85 7.05
N ARG A 18 22.98 3.62 6.44
CA ARG A 18 24.04 4.35 7.15
C ARG A 18 23.65 5.82 7.20
N ILE A 19 23.53 6.32 8.42
CA ILE A 19 23.28 7.75 8.67
C ILE A 19 24.24 8.12 9.80
N ALA A 20 25.11 9.09 9.54
CA ALA A 20 26.18 9.47 10.46
C ALA A 20 27.04 8.27 10.92
N THR A 21 27.02 7.92 12.20
CA THR A 21 27.78 6.82 12.79
C THR A 21 26.95 5.56 12.98
N ASP A 22 25.64 5.63 12.84
CA ASP A 22 24.74 4.51 13.07
C ASP A 22 24.54 3.63 11.84
N ASN A 23 24.58 2.33 12.06
CA ASN A 23 24.28 1.31 11.08
C ASN A 23 23.06 0.52 11.55
N GLU A 24 21.95 0.65 10.82
CA GLU A 24 20.77 -0.17 11.01
C GLU A 24 20.53 -1.05 9.79
N LEU A 25 19.98 -2.23 10.02
CA LEU A 25 19.66 -3.18 8.98
C LEU A 25 18.15 -3.19 8.71
N PRO A 26 17.65 -2.28 7.89
CA PRO A 26 16.26 -2.34 7.43
C PRO A 26 16.09 -3.52 6.48
N TRP A 27 14.92 -4.15 6.57
CA TRP A 27 14.58 -5.25 5.69
C TRP A 27 13.09 -5.28 5.38
N VAL A 28 12.76 -5.93 4.28
CA VAL A 28 11.40 -6.20 3.88
C VAL A 28 11.29 -7.61 3.34
N VAL A 29 10.20 -8.28 3.69
CA VAL A 29 9.79 -9.55 3.10
C VAL A 29 8.38 -9.39 2.57
N GLY A 30 8.17 -9.80 1.32
CA GLY A 30 6.87 -9.76 0.69
C GLY A 30 6.57 -11.04 -0.06
N SER A 31 5.31 -11.37 -0.12
CA SER A 31 4.78 -12.45 -0.97
C SER A 31 3.57 -11.94 -1.73
N GLY A 32 3.43 -12.40 -2.98
CA GLY A 32 2.30 -12.05 -3.81
C GLY A 32 1.80 -13.25 -4.59
N ALA A 33 0.50 -13.31 -4.79
CA ALA A 33 -0.15 -14.33 -5.57
C ALA A 33 -1.06 -13.71 -6.63
N LYS A 34 -1.05 -14.31 -7.81
CA LYS A 34 -2.01 -14.08 -8.88
C LYS A 34 -2.71 -15.40 -9.16
N TYR A 35 -4.02 -15.40 -9.20
CA TYR A 35 -4.82 -16.57 -9.54
C TYR A 35 -5.89 -16.19 -10.55
N ASP A 36 -5.85 -16.82 -11.72
CA ASP A 36 -6.85 -16.66 -12.76
C ASP A 36 -8.01 -17.63 -12.49
N ILE A 37 -9.08 -17.12 -11.84
CA ILE A 37 -10.30 -17.88 -11.51
C ILE A 37 -11.00 -18.34 -12.80
N SER A 38 -10.92 -17.50 -13.84
CA SER A 38 -11.42 -17.78 -15.18
C SER A 38 -10.62 -16.96 -16.20
N PRO A 39 -10.77 -17.20 -17.51
CA PRO A 39 -10.14 -16.36 -18.55
C PRO A 39 -10.51 -14.88 -18.48
N LYS A 40 -11.53 -14.52 -17.69
CA LYS A 40 -12.04 -13.15 -17.53
C LYS A 40 -11.91 -12.62 -16.11
N THR A 41 -11.50 -13.44 -15.14
CA THR A 41 -11.49 -13.08 -13.70
C THR A 41 -10.15 -13.40 -13.09
N THR A 42 -9.46 -12.39 -12.63
CA THR A 42 -8.15 -12.52 -11.96
C THR A 42 -8.24 -12.01 -10.53
N LEU A 43 -7.79 -12.82 -9.57
CA LEU A 43 -7.53 -12.44 -8.19
C LEU A 43 -6.04 -12.16 -8.02
N LYS A 44 -5.72 -11.09 -7.29
CA LYS A 44 -4.35 -10.77 -6.85
C LYS A 44 -4.35 -10.48 -5.37
N ALA A 45 -3.30 -10.92 -4.69
CA ALA A 45 -3.06 -10.61 -3.29
C ALA A 45 -1.56 -10.42 -3.07
N ASP A 46 -1.21 -9.42 -2.25
CA ASP A 46 0.16 -9.15 -1.84
C ASP A 46 0.18 -8.93 -0.32
N TYR A 47 1.22 -9.42 0.32
CA TYR A 47 1.53 -9.20 1.72
C TYR A 47 2.97 -8.73 1.85
N TYR A 48 3.21 -7.76 2.73
CA TYR A 48 4.53 -7.28 3.07
C TYR A 48 4.67 -7.13 4.58
N HIS A 49 5.79 -7.63 5.10
CA HIS A 49 6.30 -7.27 6.42
C HIS A 49 7.54 -6.40 6.24
N VAL A 50 7.55 -5.24 6.89
CA VAL A 50 8.56 -4.21 6.68
C VAL A 50 9.13 -3.77 8.02
N LYS A 51 10.47 -3.64 8.09
CA LYS A 51 11.16 -3.00 9.19
C LYS A 51 12.20 -2.01 8.65
N GLY A 52 12.00 -0.73 8.93
CA GLY A 52 12.96 0.32 8.59
C GLY A 52 13.00 0.79 7.15
N ASP A 53 12.31 0.12 6.23
CA ASP A 53 12.26 0.53 4.82
C ASP A 53 10.81 0.59 4.32
N SER A 54 10.33 1.79 4.01
CA SER A 54 8.97 2.03 3.49
C SER A 54 8.91 2.22 1.98
N SER A 55 10.03 2.03 1.27
CA SER A 55 10.13 2.35 -0.17
C SER A 55 9.25 1.47 -1.07
N LEU A 56 8.92 0.26 -0.63
CA LEU A 56 8.11 -0.70 -1.39
C LEU A 56 6.60 -0.60 -1.12
N VAL A 57 6.19 0.15 -0.10
CA VAL A 57 4.79 0.27 0.29
C VAL A 57 4.37 1.73 0.26
N SER A 58 3.47 2.05 -0.66
CA SER A 58 2.92 3.41 -0.77
C SER A 58 2.07 3.76 0.45
N TRP A 59 2.10 5.05 0.83
CA TRP A 59 1.30 5.63 1.91
C TRP A 59 1.69 5.17 3.33
N ALA A 60 2.74 4.38 3.48
CA ALA A 60 3.30 4.04 4.77
C ALA A 60 4.02 5.24 5.41
N ASN A 61 4.25 5.14 6.71
CA ASN A 61 5.09 6.09 7.44
C ASN A 61 6.53 6.04 6.92
N GLN A 62 7.34 7.06 7.27
CA GLN A 62 8.79 6.97 7.06
C GLN A 62 9.38 5.74 7.77
N GLY A 63 10.39 5.13 7.15
CA GLY A 63 10.94 3.86 7.63
C GLY A 63 11.70 3.95 8.95
N PHE A 64 12.25 5.13 9.29
CA PHE A 64 13.02 5.36 10.51
C PHE A 64 12.94 6.83 10.93
N THR A 65 13.30 7.10 12.17
CA THR A 65 13.46 8.45 12.72
C THR A 65 14.91 8.70 13.12
N VAL A 66 15.31 9.95 13.11
CA VAL A 66 16.67 10.39 13.51
C VAL A 66 16.58 11.49 14.56
N ASP A 67 17.62 11.61 15.38
CA ASP A 67 17.79 12.70 16.34
C ASP A 67 18.42 13.96 15.72
N ALA A 68 18.75 14.94 16.55
CA ALA A 68 19.39 16.19 16.13
C ALA A 68 20.80 15.99 15.54
N ASN A 69 21.49 14.91 15.93
CA ASN A 69 22.82 14.55 15.44
C ASN A 69 22.73 13.72 14.14
N LYS A 70 21.50 13.38 13.69
CA LYS A 70 21.19 12.50 12.56
C LYS A 70 21.45 11.01 12.85
N ASP A 71 21.58 10.62 14.12
CA ASP A 71 21.67 9.20 14.49
C ASP A 71 20.28 8.56 14.47
N ILE A 72 20.19 7.27 14.09
CA ILE A 72 18.93 6.56 13.99
C ILE A 72 18.38 6.27 15.40
N VAL A 73 17.21 6.81 15.71
CA VAL A 73 16.55 6.61 17.01
C VAL A 73 15.71 5.35 17.02
N ALA A 74 14.93 5.13 15.98
CA ALA A 74 14.04 3.98 15.90
C ALA A 74 13.64 3.64 14.48
N LEU A 75 13.41 2.35 14.23
CA LEU A 75 12.85 1.82 12.99
C LEU A 75 11.34 1.67 13.12
N ASN A 76 10.63 2.05 12.08
CA ASN A 76 9.21 1.71 11.91
C ASN A 76 9.08 0.26 11.46
N GLN A 77 8.12 -0.45 12.01
CA GLN A 77 7.77 -1.80 11.60
C GLN A 77 6.27 -1.86 11.31
N PHE A 78 5.89 -2.51 10.23
CA PHE A 78 4.49 -2.65 9.86
C PHE A 78 4.23 -3.83 8.94
N ASP A 79 2.99 -4.30 8.97
CA ASP A 79 2.44 -5.29 8.06
C ASP A 79 1.48 -4.63 7.08
N SER A 80 1.47 -5.10 5.85
CA SER A 80 0.56 -4.62 4.80
C SER A 80 0.01 -5.79 4.00
N ILE A 81 -1.28 -5.75 3.72
CA ILE A 81 -1.95 -6.68 2.82
C ILE A 81 -2.76 -5.89 1.79
N THR A 82 -2.70 -6.36 0.54
CA THR A 82 -3.54 -5.84 -0.54
C THR A 82 -4.18 -7.00 -1.27
N VAL A 83 -5.47 -6.92 -1.52
CA VAL A 83 -6.21 -7.90 -2.31
C VAL A 83 -7.05 -7.19 -3.37
N GLY A 84 -7.19 -7.81 -4.54
CA GLY A 84 -8.01 -7.23 -5.60
C GLY A 84 -8.49 -8.28 -6.59
N ILE A 85 -9.71 -8.11 -7.05
CA ILE A 85 -10.32 -8.91 -8.10
C ILE A 85 -10.60 -8.03 -9.31
N THR A 86 -10.14 -8.49 -10.47
CA THR A 86 -10.39 -7.83 -11.75
C THR A 86 -11.27 -8.73 -12.60
N GLN A 87 -12.35 -8.14 -13.14
CA GLN A 87 -13.29 -8.81 -14.02
C GLN A 87 -13.30 -8.13 -15.39
N GLN A 88 -13.03 -8.91 -16.44
CA GLN A 88 -13.29 -8.51 -17.82
C GLN A 88 -14.73 -8.91 -18.16
N PHE A 89 -15.63 -7.93 -18.23
CA PHE A 89 -17.05 -8.17 -18.55
C PHE A 89 -17.22 -8.56 -20.01
N ASN A 90 -16.56 -7.79 -20.91
CA ASN A 90 -16.51 -8.05 -22.35
C ASN A 90 -15.24 -7.44 -22.96
N SER A 91 -15.12 -7.37 -24.26
CA SER A 91 -13.92 -6.82 -24.96
C SER A 91 -13.66 -5.34 -24.66
N GLN A 92 -14.66 -4.58 -24.23
CA GLN A 92 -14.56 -3.15 -23.99
C GLN A 92 -14.62 -2.75 -22.51
N TRP A 93 -15.21 -3.56 -21.64
CA TRP A 93 -15.45 -3.22 -20.24
C TRP A 93 -14.67 -4.10 -19.28
N ARG A 94 -13.96 -3.47 -18.36
CA ARG A 94 -13.23 -4.11 -17.28
C ARG A 94 -13.45 -3.35 -15.97
N GLY A 95 -13.68 -4.08 -14.88
CA GLY A 95 -13.77 -3.52 -13.53
C GLY A 95 -12.81 -4.18 -12.56
N THR A 96 -12.43 -3.45 -11.54
CA THR A 96 -11.63 -3.96 -10.42
C THR A 96 -12.26 -3.53 -9.11
N LEU A 97 -12.29 -4.44 -8.15
CA LEU A 97 -12.56 -4.16 -6.74
C LEU A 97 -11.31 -4.52 -5.95
N GLY A 98 -10.87 -3.64 -5.08
CA GLY A 98 -9.68 -3.88 -4.27
C GLY A 98 -9.83 -3.38 -2.85
N TYR A 99 -9.00 -3.93 -1.98
CA TYR A 99 -8.88 -3.58 -0.57
C TYR A 99 -7.42 -3.65 -0.14
N GLY A 100 -6.99 -2.66 0.63
CA GLY A 100 -5.66 -2.63 1.23
C GLY A 100 -5.75 -2.28 2.71
N TYR A 101 -4.90 -2.91 3.51
CA TYR A 101 -4.77 -2.64 4.94
C TYR A 101 -3.30 -2.62 5.34
N MET A 102 -2.92 -1.67 6.17
CA MET A 102 -1.60 -1.56 6.78
C MET A 102 -1.77 -1.32 8.28
N LYS A 103 -0.95 -2.00 9.07
CA LYS A 103 -0.87 -1.82 10.52
C LYS A 103 0.58 -1.68 10.95
N ALA A 104 0.90 -0.55 11.59
CA ALA A 104 2.21 -0.30 12.17
C ALA A 104 2.25 -0.75 13.64
N ASP A 105 3.42 -1.19 14.07
CA ASP A 105 3.68 -1.54 15.46
C ASP A 105 3.68 -0.32 16.37
N ASP A 106 3.22 -0.50 17.61
CA ASP A 106 3.25 0.53 18.66
C ASP A 106 4.66 0.67 19.28
N ASN A 107 5.67 0.99 18.45
CA ASN A 107 7.01 1.28 18.92
C ASN A 107 7.04 2.67 19.58
N LYS A 108 7.18 2.71 20.90
CA LYS A 108 7.16 3.95 21.68
C LYS A 108 8.28 4.92 21.32
N ASP A 109 9.45 4.41 21.00
CA ASP A 109 10.62 5.24 20.68
C ASP A 109 10.44 5.85 19.29
N TYR A 110 9.92 5.08 18.33
CA TYR A 110 9.53 5.59 17.02
C TYR A 110 8.46 6.68 17.14
N ILE A 111 7.38 6.43 17.89
CA ILE A 111 6.27 7.38 18.04
C ILE A 111 6.74 8.69 18.69
N LYS A 112 7.59 8.61 19.74
CA LYS A 112 8.12 9.81 20.42
C LYS A 112 9.08 10.63 19.57
N SER A 113 9.80 9.98 18.65
CA SER A 113 10.76 10.63 17.78
C SER A 113 10.15 11.17 16.46
N LEU A 114 8.86 10.91 16.22
CA LEU A 114 8.15 11.54 15.11
C LEU A 114 8.02 13.07 15.34
N ALA A 115 8.31 13.85 14.30
CA ALA A 115 8.13 15.31 14.35
C ALA A 115 6.67 15.70 14.65
N ASP A 116 5.72 14.90 14.18
CA ASP A 116 4.29 15.08 14.47
C ASP A 116 3.62 13.68 14.53
N PRO A 117 3.49 13.09 15.73
CA PRO A 117 2.91 11.75 15.87
C PRO A 117 1.40 11.69 15.55
N THR A 118 0.72 12.85 15.46
CA THR A 118 -0.67 12.90 15.00
C THR A 118 -0.82 12.63 13.50
N LYS A 119 0.27 12.76 12.75
CA LYS A 119 0.34 12.46 11.31
C LYS A 119 0.85 11.06 11.01
N GLY A 120 1.47 10.38 11.98
CA GLY A 120 1.89 8.99 11.81
C GLY A 120 0.70 8.04 11.74
N ASN A 121 0.71 7.13 10.76
CA ASN A 121 -0.36 6.16 10.59
C ASN A 121 -0.09 4.91 11.44
N LYS A 122 -0.98 4.61 12.38
CA LYS A 122 -1.00 3.36 13.14
C LYS A 122 -1.72 2.26 12.35
N ASP A 123 -2.91 2.58 11.88
CA ASP A 123 -3.71 1.73 11.02
C ASP A 123 -4.15 2.54 9.78
N LEU A 124 -4.11 1.91 8.64
CA LEU A 124 -4.56 2.50 7.39
C LEU A 124 -5.27 1.44 6.57
N TRP A 125 -6.49 1.72 6.12
CA TRP A 125 -7.16 0.87 5.16
C TRP A 125 -7.85 1.69 4.08
N GLN A 126 -7.95 1.08 2.90
CA GLN A 126 -8.75 1.64 1.81
C GLN A 126 -9.38 0.54 0.98
N ALA A 127 -10.55 0.84 0.47
CA ALA A 127 -11.21 0.05 -0.55
C ALA A 127 -11.36 0.91 -1.81
N TRP A 128 -11.21 0.32 -2.97
CA TRP A 128 -11.41 1.01 -4.23
C TRP A 128 -12.17 0.14 -5.22
N THR A 129 -12.90 0.81 -6.08
CA THR A 129 -13.51 0.19 -7.26
C THR A 129 -13.24 1.05 -8.48
N ASN A 130 -12.95 0.42 -9.59
CA ASN A 130 -12.81 1.13 -10.85
C ASN A 130 -13.53 0.42 -11.99
N LEU A 131 -13.86 1.21 -13.02
CA LEU A 131 -14.46 0.73 -14.24
C LEU A 131 -13.77 1.39 -15.43
N PHE A 132 -13.29 0.58 -16.35
CA PHE A 132 -12.65 1.02 -17.58
C PHE A 132 -13.51 0.66 -18.79
N TYR A 133 -13.61 1.61 -19.71
CA TYR A 133 -14.24 1.46 -21.01
C TYR A 133 -13.21 1.72 -22.12
N SER A 134 -12.99 0.73 -22.97
CA SER A 134 -12.06 0.78 -24.10
C SER A 134 -12.84 0.60 -25.41
N PRO A 135 -13.33 1.70 -26.02
CA PRO A 135 -14.11 1.63 -27.28
C PRO A 135 -13.30 1.06 -28.44
N VAL A 136 -12.00 1.39 -28.47
CA VAL A 136 -11.01 0.89 -29.45
C VAL A 136 -9.70 0.60 -28.74
N LYS A 137 -8.84 -0.26 -29.30
CA LYS A 137 -7.60 -0.71 -28.66
C LYS A 137 -6.72 0.39 -28.06
N PRO A 138 -6.44 1.52 -28.77
CA PRO A 138 -5.55 2.54 -28.25
C PRO A 138 -6.17 3.45 -27.19
N LEU A 139 -7.51 3.49 -27.04
CA LEU A 139 -8.23 4.46 -26.21
C LEU A 139 -8.97 3.77 -25.06
N SER A 140 -8.75 4.28 -23.86
CA SER A 140 -9.44 3.82 -22.65
C SER A 140 -9.85 4.99 -21.77
N PHE A 141 -11.05 4.92 -21.22
CA PHE A 141 -11.58 5.82 -20.20
C PHE A 141 -11.77 5.04 -18.91
N GLY A 142 -11.35 5.61 -17.79
CA GLY A 142 -11.48 4.99 -16.48
C GLY A 142 -12.14 5.92 -15.47
N LEU A 143 -12.96 5.34 -14.62
CA LEU A 143 -13.50 5.97 -13.43
C LEU A 143 -13.09 5.13 -12.22
N GLU A 144 -12.69 5.79 -11.13
CA GLU A 144 -12.33 5.14 -9.88
C GLU A 144 -12.94 5.87 -8.70
N TYR A 145 -13.45 5.11 -7.76
CA TYR A 145 -13.84 5.58 -6.45
C TYR A 145 -12.99 4.89 -5.38
N VAL A 146 -12.44 5.68 -4.46
CA VAL A 146 -11.63 5.22 -3.32
C VAL A 146 -12.26 5.73 -2.05
N TYR A 147 -12.42 4.85 -1.08
CA TYR A 147 -12.78 5.19 0.28
C TYR A 147 -11.81 4.53 1.25
N GLY A 148 -11.33 5.27 2.23
CA GLY A 148 -10.41 4.74 3.23
C GLY A 148 -10.42 5.53 4.52
N GLU A 149 -9.84 4.93 5.54
CA GLU A 149 -9.66 5.54 6.84
C GLU A 149 -8.24 5.29 7.34
N ARG A 150 -7.67 6.28 7.94
CA ARG A 150 -6.43 6.17 8.72
C ARG A 150 -6.71 6.37 10.19
N LYS A 151 -5.94 5.68 11.04
CA LYS A 151 -5.86 5.93 12.47
C LYS A 151 -4.44 6.36 12.80
N ALA A 152 -4.28 7.50 13.47
CA ALA A 152 -2.99 8.00 13.93
C ALA A 152 -2.54 7.31 15.23
N PHE A 153 -1.23 7.36 15.53
CA PHE A 153 -0.70 6.88 16.80
C PHE A 153 -1.20 7.72 17.98
N VAL A 154 -1.35 9.02 17.78
CA VAL A 154 -1.75 9.98 18.81
C VAL A 154 -2.90 10.83 18.31
N ALA A 155 -3.80 11.19 19.21
CA ALA A 155 -4.93 12.07 18.90
C ALA A 155 -4.45 13.47 18.50
N ALA A 156 -5.08 14.05 17.51
CA ALA A 156 -4.90 15.46 17.15
C ALA A 156 -5.47 16.37 18.26
N PRO A 157 -5.16 17.69 18.26
CA PRO A 157 -5.66 18.62 19.28
C PRO A 157 -7.18 18.68 19.43
N ASN A 158 -7.93 18.31 18.40
CA ASN A 158 -9.39 18.19 18.42
C ASN A 158 -9.90 16.87 19.03
N GLY A 159 -9.00 16.02 19.55
CA GLY A 159 -9.31 14.72 20.15
C GLY A 159 -9.50 13.57 19.12
N SER A 160 -9.45 13.85 17.82
CA SER A 160 -9.61 12.80 16.79
C SER A 160 -8.30 12.04 16.55
N THR A 161 -8.40 10.72 16.42
CA THR A 161 -7.31 9.87 15.93
C THR A 161 -7.52 9.43 14.49
N THR A 162 -8.69 9.66 13.92
CA THR A 162 -9.09 9.13 12.61
C THR A 162 -9.14 10.23 11.55
N GLY A 163 -8.86 9.84 10.31
CA GLY A 163 -9.03 10.67 9.12
C GLY A 163 -9.58 9.82 7.99
N VAL A 164 -10.51 10.38 7.24
CA VAL A 164 -11.19 9.71 6.12
C VAL A 164 -10.64 10.24 4.79
N ASP A 165 -10.39 9.35 3.85
CA ASP A 165 -10.15 9.65 2.44
C ASP A 165 -11.37 9.22 1.62
N ASN A 166 -11.86 10.12 0.79
CA ASN A 166 -13.01 9.90 -0.07
C ASN A 166 -12.73 10.58 -1.41
N ARG A 167 -12.37 9.79 -2.43
CA ARG A 167 -11.92 10.31 -3.72
C ARG A 167 -12.67 9.70 -4.88
N PHE A 168 -12.93 10.54 -5.86
CA PHE A 168 -13.37 10.14 -7.19
C PHE A 168 -12.35 10.61 -8.22
N SER A 169 -11.92 9.71 -9.10
CA SER A 169 -10.92 9.98 -10.13
C SER A 169 -11.44 9.55 -11.50
N ALA A 170 -11.09 10.32 -12.53
CA ALA A 170 -11.34 9.98 -13.91
C ALA A 170 -10.06 10.07 -14.72
N VAL A 171 -9.88 9.18 -15.69
CA VAL A 171 -8.71 9.13 -16.55
C VAL A 171 -9.10 8.82 -17.99
N ALA A 172 -8.41 9.44 -18.94
CA ALA A 172 -8.40 9.07 -20.35
C ALA A 172 -6.97 8.69 -20.73
N MET A 173 -6.80 7.52 -21.33
CA MET A 173 -5.50 6.98 -21.72
C MET A 173 -5.50 6.68 -23.22
N TYR A 174 -4.42 7.07 -23.88
CA TYR A 174 -4.17 6.71 -25.27
C TYR A 174 -2.81 6.01 -25.37
N ASN A 175 -2.79 4.80 -25.87
CA ASN A 175 -1.58 4.00 -26.04
C ASN A 175 -1.13 4.08 -27.51
N PHE A 176 0.08 4.55 -27.74
CA PHE A 176 0.68 4.69 -29.07
C PHE A 176 1.22 3.37 -29.58
#